data_458d253ba9d01f922e219fc1ebefd790
#
_entry.id   458d253ba9d01f922e219fc1ebefd790
#
_cell.length_a   1.000
_cell.length_b   1.000
_cell.length_c   1.000
_cell.angle_alpha   90.00
_cell.angle_beta   90.00
_cell.angle_gamma   90.00
#
_symmetry.space_group_name_H-M   'P 1'
#
loop_
_entity.id
_entity.type
_entity.pdbx_description
1 polymer ?
#
loop_
_entity_poly.entity_id
_entity_poly.type
_entity_poly.pdbx_seq_one_letter_code
_entity_poly.pdbx_strand_id
1 'polypeptide(L)'
;MAGTGANSQRGQHTAGTPDMAMIGSPRWAAATPSAGLPARFGNFLRRTAARSSTDCRTRRARLFLDRLHPSATDEILDVGGGKGGYLAGILPYRGNVTIADVDPAVLTIAAETYGFGTVQLDGSARFPLADKQYDVVFCSSVIEHITGPRDVIFGIADSAEFAASARAAQANFAGELRRVAKRYFVQTPYKYFPIEPHSFLPFFIVLLPRRWQIRLLDFFGRHWIKTVQADFRLLTIREMRTLFPDAEIVLERYCGLVKSIVAIKA
;
A
#
# COMPACT_ATOMS: atom_id res chain seq x y z
N MET A 1 42.97 41.46 24.16
CA MET A 1 43.51 40.83 22.95
C MET A 1 42.86 39.49 22.76
N ALA A 2 42.53 39.17 21.50
CA ALA A 2 42.07 37.91 20.93
C ALA A 2 40.63 37.49 21.26
N GLY A 3 39.76 37.87 20.36
CA GLY A 3 38.51 37.26 20.02
C GLY A 3 38.68 35.97 19.27
N THR A 4 37.81 35.04 19.52
CA THR A 4 37.58 33.84 18.67
C THR A 4 36.11 33.82 18.26
N GLY A 5 35.86 34.20 17.01
CA GLY A 5 34.57 34.12 16.38
C GLY A 5 34.18 32.67 16.16
N ALA A 6 33.06 32.28 16.68
CA ALA A 6 32.39 31.00 16.35
C ALA A 6 31.67 31.17 15.01
N ASN A 7 32.20 30.54 13.97
CA ASN A 7 31.63 30.48 12.63
C ASN A 7 30.49 29.44 12.65
N SER A 8 29.24 29.90 12.70
CA SER A 8 28.03 29.10 12.56
C SER A 8 27.84 28.74 11.10
N GLN A 9 28.39 27.63 10.66
CA GLN A 9 28.02 27.02 9.40
C GLN A 9 26.65 26.32 9.60
N ARG A 10 25.59 26.99 9.17
CA ARG A 10 24.30 26.34 8.91
C ARG A 10 24.48 25.40 7.71
N GLY A 11 24.66 24.13 8.00
CA GLY A 11 24.58 23.10 6.98
C GLY A 11 23.17 23.10 6.36
N GLN A 12 23.08 23.53 5.11
CA GLN A 12 21.92 23.30 4.27
C GLN A 12 21.86 21.78 4.02
N HIS A 13 21.00 21.08 4.78
CA HIS A 13 20.60 19.73 4.43
C HIS A 13 19.75 19.82 3.16
N THR A 14 20.40 19.70 2.00
CA THR A 14 19.71 19.36 0.76
C THR A 14 19.08 18.00 0.96
N ALA A 15 17.76 17.95 0.94
CA ALA A 15 17.02 16.69 0.93
C ALA A 15 17.55 15.84 -0.23
N GLY A 16 18.28 14.76 0.09
CA GLY A 16 18.85 13.87 -0.89
C GLY A 16 17.73 13.33 -1.78
N THR A 17 17.99 13.31 -3.09
CA THR A 17 17.06 12.71 -4.06
C THR A 17 16.77 11.27 -3.60
N PRO A 18 15.50 10.83 -3.52
CA PRO A 18 15.17 9.46 -3.10
C PRO A 18 15.94 8.45 -3.94
N ASP A 19 16.53 7.44 -3.31
CA ASP A 19 17.20 6.35 -4.04
C ASP A 19 16.14 5.47 -4.71
N MET A 20 15.79 5.85 -5.94
CA MET A 20 14.75 5.22 -6.73
C MET A 20 15.07 3.76 -7.08
N ALA A 21 16.33 3.33 -6.97
CA ALA A 21 16.73 1.94 -7.16
C ALA A 21 16.22 1.03 -6.02
N MET A 22 16.04 1.58 -4.82
CA MET A 22 15.54 0.87 -3.65
C MET A 22 14.01 0.66 -3.64
N ILE A 23 13.26 1.38 -4.49
CA ILE A 23 11.82 1.16 -4.67
C ILE A 23 11.56 -0.14 -5.46
N GLY A 24 12.10 -1.23 -5.03
CA GLY A 24 12.25 -2.52 -5.68
C GLY A 24 11.10 -3.01 -6.58
N SER A 25 11.41 -3.90 -7.50
CA SER A 25 10.42 -4.61 -8.33
C SER A 25 9.40 -5.34 -7.46
N PRO A 26 8.12 -5.37 -7.82
CA PRO A 26 7.11 -6.07 -7.05
C PRO A 26 7.46 -7.57 -6.94
N ARG A 27 7.23 -8.18 -5.78
CA ARG A 27 7.62 -9.58 -5.44
C ARG A 27 7.21 -10.63 -6.50
N TRP A 28 6.06 -10.43 -7.16
CA TRP A 28 5.56 -11.33 -8.20
C TRP A 28 6.40 -11.29 -9.50
N ALA A 29 7.21 -10.23 -9.73
CA ALA A 29 8.04 -10.12 -10.92
C ALA A 29 9.15 -11.19 -10.98
N ALA A 30 9.54 -11.75 -9.83
CA ALA A 30 10.55 -12.80 -9.70
C ALA A 30 9.97 -14.23 -9.73
N ALA A 31 8.64 -14.42 -9.71
CA ALA A 31 8.02 -15.75 -9.72
C ALA A 31 8.17 -16.44 -11.09
N THR A 32 8.41 -17.75 -11.11
CA THR A 32 8.51 -18.55 -12.34
C THR A 32 7.19 -18.59 -13.11
N PRO A 33 7.20 -18.60 -14.45
CA PRO A 33 5.98 -18.69 -15.25
C PRO A 33 5.26 -20.03 -15.01
N SER A 34 3.93 -20.00 -14.81
CA SER A 34 3.12 -21.19 -14.90
C SER A 34 3.06 -21.69 -16.35
N ALA A 35 2.95 -23.01 -16.54
CA ALA A 35 3.16 -23.72 -17.81
C ALA A 35 2.11 -23.47 -18.92
N GLY A 36 1.26 -22.43 -18.84
CA GLY A 36 0.09 -22.27 -19.70
C GLY A 36 0.16 -21.21 -20.81
N LEU A 37 1.16 -20.33 -20.80
CA LEU A 37 1.32 -19.27 -21.84
C LEU A 37 2.64 -19.44 -22.59
N PRO A 38 2.69 -19.09 -23.90
CA PRO A 38 3.98 -19.03 -24.61
C PRO A 38 4.95 -18.17 -23.81
N ALA A 39 6.10 -18.72 -23.43
CA ALA A 39 7.05 -18.10 -22.50
C ALA A 39 7.43 -16.65 -22.88
N ARG A 40 7.51 -16.36 -24.18
CA ARG A 40 7.83 -15.03 -24.73
C ARG A 40 6.71 -14.01 -24.43
N PHE A 41 5.44 -14.40 -24.58
CA PHE A 41 4.29 -13.52 -24.35
C PHE A 41 4.06 -13.29 -22.84
N GLY A 42 4.17 -14.35 -22.03
CA GLY A 42 4.11 -14.25 -20.58
C GLY A 42 5.21 -13.33 -20.01
N ASN A 43 6.44 -13.46 -20.52
CA ASN A 43 7.56 -12.59 -20.12
C ASN A 43 7.36 -11.13 -20.56
N PHE A 44 6.81 -10.88 -21.74
CA PHE A 44 6.47 -9.52 -22.18
C PHE A 44 5.44 -8.86 -21.28
N LEU A 45 4.32 -9.54 -20.97
CA LEU A 45 3.28 -9.04 -20.07
C LEU A 45 3.83 -8.75 -18.67
N ARG A 46 4.66 -9.65 -18.13
CA ARG A 46 5.28 -9.47 -16.81
C ARG A 46 6.21 -8.27 -16.78
N ARG A 47 7.07 -8.09 -17.78
CA ARG A 47 7.97 -6.93 -17.88
C ARG A 47 7.19 -5.62 -17.98
N THR A 48 6.13 -5.57 -18.78
CA THR A 48 5.29 -4.38 -18.94
C THR A 48 4.55 -4.05 -17.65
N ALA A 49 3.98 -5.06 -16.98
CA ALA A 49 3.32 -4.90 -15.70
C ALA A 49 4.29 -4.49 -14.58
N ALA A 50 5.51 -5.05 -14.56
CA ALA A 50 6.54 -4.67 -13.60
C ALA A 50 6.99 -3.22 -13.80
N ARG A 51 7.26 -2.79 -15.03
CA ARG A 51 7.60 -1.39 -15.36
C ARG A 51 6.50 -0.44 -14.94
N SER A 52 5.25 -0.71 -15.33
CA SER A 52 4.08 0.08 -14.93
C SER A 52 3.94 0.18 -13.40
N SER A 53 4.20 -0.91 -12.68
CA SER A 53 4.15 -0.91 -11.22
C SER A 53 5.26 -0.05 -10.62
N THR A 54 6.49 -0.18 -11.10
CA THR A 54 7.65 0.62 -10.63
C THR A 54 7.42 2.11 -10.91
N ASP A 55 6.99 2.49 -12.10
CA ASP A 55 6.72 3.89 -12.47
C ASP A 55 5.64 4.51 -11.58
N CYS A 56 4.56 3.75 -11.29
CA CYS A 56 3.50 4.23 -10.41
C CYS A 56 3.99 4.36 -8.96
N ARG A 57 4.80 3.42 -8.46
CA ARG A 57 5.39 3.50 -7.12
C ARG A 57 6.31 4.70 -6.98
N THR A 58 7.12 4.97 -7.98
CA THR A 58 7.99 6.14 -8.05
C THR A 58 7.20 7.45 -8.00
N ARG A 59 6.14 7.59 -8.82
CA ARG A 59 5.29 8.78 -8.80
C ARG A 59 4.57 8.95 -7.46
N ARG A 60 4.12 7.86 -6.87
CA ARG A 60 3.49 7.84 -5.54
C ARG A 60 4.45 8.28 -4.45
N ALA A 61 5.70 7.82 -4.50
CA ALA A 61 6.74 8.27 -3.58
C ALA A 61 6.96 9.79 -3.66
N ARG A 62 7.06 10.33 -4.88
CA ARG A 62 7.15 11.80 -5.08
C ARG A 62 5.91 12.51 -4.56
N LEU A 63 4.71 12.05 -4.89
CA LEU A 63 3.47 12.64 -4.41
C LEU A 63 3.40 12.65 -2.87
N PHE A 64 3.85 11.58 -2.22
CA PHE A 64 3.94 11.51 -0.75
C PHE A 64 4.89 12.57 -0.19
N LEU A 65 6.10 12.68 -0.74
CA LEU A 65 7.10 13.66 -0.32
C LEU A 65 6.64 15.10 -0.57
N ASP A 66 6.07 15.35 -1.76
CA ASP A 66 5.65 16.69 -2.19
C ASP A 66 4.42 17.21 -1.43
N ARG A 67 3.59 16.32 -0.89
CA ARG A 67 2.33 16.72 -0.23
C ARG A 67 2.41 16.71 1.29
N LEU A 68 3.17 15.80 1.86
CA LEU A 68 3.27 15.68 3.31
C LEU A 68 4.58 16.23 3.89
N HIS A 69 5.59 16.46 3.04
CA HIS A 69 6.90 16.98 3.46
C HIS A 69 7.42 16.32 4.75
N PRO A 70 7.47 14.96 4.80
CA PRO A 70 7.88 14.28 6.02
C PRO A 70 9.32 14.65 6.38
N SER A 71 9.56 14.91 7.66
CA SER A 71 10.86 15.33 8.19
C SER A 71 11.48 14.24 9.06
N ALA A 72 12.77 14.39 9.38
CA ALA A 72 13.46 13.47 10.29
C ALA A 72 12.99 13.57 11.76
N THR A 73 12.18 14.56 12.08
CA THR A 73 11.57 14.74 13.42
C THR A 73 10.13 14.26 13.50
N ASP A 74 9.51 13.90 12.36
CA ASP A 74 8.15 13.34 12.35
C ASP A 74 8.17 11.87 12.76
N GLU A 75 7.30 11.49 13.66
CA GLU A 75 6.99 10.08 13.93
C GLU A 75 6.13 9.52 12.78
N ILE A 76 6.66 8.54 12.05
CA ILE A 76 6.05 8.00 10.83
C ILE A 76 5.63 6.54 11.04
N LEU A 77 4.37 6.23 10.72
CA LEU A 77 3.83 4.87 10.74
C LEU A 77 3.53 4.40 9.33
N ASP A 78 4.10 3.25 8.91
CA ASP A 78 3.74 2.55 7.68
C ASP A 78 2.82 1.37 8.01
N VAL A 79 1.53 1.50 7.74
CA VAL A 79 0.54 0.46 8.03
C VAL A 79 0.43 -0.51 6.87
N GLY A 80 0.73 -1.80 7.15
CA GLY A 80 0.85 -2.83 6.13
C GLY A 80 2.14 -2.71 5.32
N GLY A 81 3.18 -2.07 5.89
CA GLY A 81 4.47 -1.82 5.24
C GLY A 81 5.29 -3.07 4.94
N GLY A 82 4.86 -4.23 5.47
CA GLY A 82 5.52 -5.50 5.27
C GLY A 82 6.98 -5.45 5.74
N LYS A 83 7.93 -5.76 4.86
CA LYS A 83 9.38 -5.72 5.16
C LYS A 83 9.98 -4.30 5.20
N GLY A 84 9.19 -3.23 5.07
CA GLY A 84 9.64 -1.84 5.14
C GLY A 84 10.39 -1.30 3.92
N GLY A 85 10.69 -2.13 2.91
CA GLY A 85 11.54 -1.76 1.78
C GLY A 85 11.02 -0.60 0.93
N TYR A 86 9.71 -0.31 0.96
CA TYR A 86 9.16 0.81 0.20
C TYR A 86 9.51 2.15 0.85
N LEU A 87 9.24 2.33 2.14
CA LEU A 87 9.64 3.55 2.85
C LEU A 87 11.15 3.69 2.98
N ALA A 88 11.87 2.56 3.10
CA ALA A 88 13.34 2.57 3.07
C ALA A 88 13.92 3.15 1.78
N GLY A 89 13.25 2.97 0.64
CA GLY A 89 13.63 3.57 -0.64
C GLY A 89 13.20 5.04 -0.81
N ILE A 90 12.26 5.53 0.02
CA ILE A 90 11.72 6.89 -0.10
C ILE A 90 12.39 7.85 0.88
N LEU A 91 12.55 7.42 2.15
CA LEU A 91 13.02 8.28 3.23
C LEU A 91 14.52 8.09 3.46
N PRO A 92 15.30 9.18 3.65
CA PRO A 92 16.72 9.10 3.94
C PRO A 92 17.03 8.77 5.41
N TYR A 93 16.02 8.72 6.29
CA TYR A 93 16.14 8.48 7.73
C TYR A 93 15.29 7.26 8.15
N ARG A 94 15.57 6.68 9.33
CA ARG A 94 15.00 5.41 9.79
C ARG A 94 14.50 5.43 11.24
N GLY A 95 15.18 6.16 12.12
CA GLY A 95 14.98 6.03 13.57
C GLY A 95 13.61 6.40 14.10
N ASN A 96 12.84 7.18 13.35
CA ASN A 96 11.47 7.62 13.67
C ASN A 96 10.41 6.99 12.75
N VAL A 97 10.77 5.91 12.04
CA VAL A 97 9.83 5.16 11.19
C VAL A 97 9.47 3.84 11.88
N THR A 98 8.18 3.60 12.01
CA THR A 98 7.60 2.38 12.56
C THR A 98 6.81 1.64 11.48
N ILE A 99 7.04 0.34 11.34
CA ILE A 99 6.25 -0.54 10.45
C ILE A 99 5.20 -1.26 11.30
N ALA A 100 3.93 -1.14 10.92
CA ALA A 100 2.84 -1.90 11.52
C ALA A 100 2.33 -2.95 10.54
N ASP A 101 2.34 -4.22 10.95
CA ASP A 101 1.87 -5.34 10.12
C ASP A 101 1.29 -6.45 11.02
N VAL A 102 0.47 -7.33 10.44
CA VAL A 102 -0.07 -8.51 11.14
C VAL A 102 0.90 -9.69 11.15
N ASP A 103 1.86 -9.72 10.22
CA ASP A 103 2.84 -10.80 10.07
C ASP A 103 4.14 -10.49 10.83
N PRO A 104 4.41 -11.16 11.96
CA PRO A 104 5.62 -10.92 12.76
C PRO A 104 6.92 -11.20 12.00
N ALA A 105 6.90 -12.11 11.02
CA ALA A 105 8.10 -12.45 10.25
C ALA A 105 8.54 -11.27 9.36
N VAL A 106 7.60 -10.50 8.78
CA VAL A 106 7.97 -9.32 7.99
C VAL A 106 8.43 -8.17 8.89
N LEU A 107 7.90 -8.04 10.10
CA LEU A 107 8.33 -7.05 11.09
C LEU A 107 9.77 -7.31 11.55
N THR A 108 10.13 -8.57 11.83
CA THR A 108 11.52 -8.95 12.14
C THR A 108 12.47 -8.52 11.03
N ILE A 109 12.13 -8.80 9.77
CA ILE A 109 12.94 -8.38 8.61
C ILE A 109 13.05 -6.85 8.52
N ALA A 110 11.96 -6.11 8.78
CA ALA A 110 11.98 -4.65 8.75
C ALA A 110 12.92 -4.07 9.80
N ALA A 111 12.88 -4.60 11.02
CA ALA A 111 13.77 -4.20 12.11
C ALA A 111 15.24 -4.55 11.81
N GLU A 112 15.52 -5.79 11.44
CA GLU A 112 16.90 -6.26 11.20
C GLU A 112 17.55 -5.63 9.96
N THR A 113 16.78 -5.42 8.87
CA THR A 113 17.34 -4.93 7.61
C THR A 113 17.48 -3.41 7.59
N TYR A 114 16.52 -2.69 8.18
CA TYR A 114 16.44 -1.24 8.05
C TYR A 114 16.52 -0.47 9.38
N GLY A 115 16.48 -1.17 10.52
CA GLY A 115 16.46 -0.54 11.84
C GLY A 115 15.15 0.19 12.15
N PHE A 116 14.04 -0.19 11.52
CA PHE A 116 12.73 0.39 11.79
C PHE A 116 12.16 -0.06 13.13
N GLY A 117 11.41 0.82 13.81
CA GLY A 117 10.49 0.42 14.86
C GLY A 117 9.41 -0.51 14.30
N THR A 118 8.84 -1.37 15.14
CA THR A 118 7.79 -2.31 14.69
C THR A 118 6.63 -2.36 15.67
N VAL A 119 5.42 -2.50 15.13
CA VAL A 119 4.18 -2.73 15.87
C VAL A 119 3.45 -3.89 15.23
N GLN A 120 3.24 -4.96 15.99
CA GLN A 120 2.40 -6.06 15.51
C GLN A 120 0.93 -5.70 15.69
N LEU A 121 0.16 -5.77 14.61
CA LEU A 121 -1.29 -5.67 14.62
C LEU A 121 -1.87 -7.08 14.76
N ASP A 122 -2.87 -7.24 15.61
CA ASP A 122 -3.54 -8.53 15.86
C ASP A 122 -4.74 -8.78 14.96
N GLY A 123 -5.01 -7.85 14.03
CA GLY A 123 -6.18 -7.90 13.17
C GLY A 123 -7.49 -7.46 13.86
N SER A 124 -7.42 -7.00 15.11
CA SER A 124 -8.56 -6.42 15.82
C SER A 124 -9.04 -5.12 15.16
N ALA A 125 -10.26 -4.72 15.50
CA ALA A 125 -10.86 -3.49 14.97
C ALA A 125 -10.13 -2.22 15.44
N ARG A 126 -9.34 -2.30 16.54
CA ARG A 126 -8.63 -1.16 17.12
C ARG A 126 -7.12 -1.44 17.16
N PHE A 127 -6.34 -0.48 16.70
CA PHE A 127 -4.88 -0.56 16.78
C PHE A 127 -4.41 -0.32 18.24
N PRO A 128 -3.36 -1.04 18.69
CA PRO A 128 -2.76 -0.85 20.01
C PRO A 128 -1.91 0.43 20.07
N LEU A 129 -2.46 1.55 19.57
CA LEU A 129 -1.81 2.84 19.40
C LEU A 129 -2.69 3.95 19.96
N ALA A 130 -2.08 5.02 20.48
CA ALA A 130 -2.78 6.18 21.00
C ALA A 130 -3.35 7.07 19.87
N ASP A 131 -4.30 7.92 20.22
CA ASP A 131 -4.84 8.93 19.32
C ASP A 131 -3.75 9.94 18.95
N LYS A 132 -3.63 10.24 17.65
CA LYS A 132 -2.65 11.22 17.12
C LYS A 132 -1.19 10.92 17.52
N GLN A 133 -0.89 9.65 17.77
CA GLN A 133 0.44 9.22 18.15
C GLN A 133 1.49 9.51 17.08
N TYR A 134 1.12 9.40 15.80
CA TYR A 134 2.04 9.60 14.68
C TYR A 134 1.76 10.91 13.94
N ASP A 135 2.84 11.60 13.58
CA ASP A 135 2.77 12.81 12.78
C ASP A 135 2.32 12.52 11.35
N VAL A 136 2.80 11.39 10.79
CA VAL A 136 2.45 10.93 9.45
C VAL A 136 2.11 9.44 9.46
N VAL A 137 0.98 9.09 8.87
CA VAL A 137 0.65 7.69 8.57
C VAL A 137 0.69 7.47 7.06
N PHE A 138 1.48 6.49 6.63
CA PHE A 138 1.53 6.00 5.27
C PHE A 138 0.85 4.64 5.19
N CYS A 139 0.01 4.43 4.18
CA CYS A 139 -0.67 3.16 3.96
C CYS A 139 -0.90 2.97 2.46
N SER A 140 -0.29 1.95 1.86
CA SER A 140 -0.32 1.77 0.41
C SER A 140 -0.65 0.34 0.00
N SER A 141 -1.77 0.16 -0.69
CA SER A 141 -2.28 -1.12 -1.18
C SER A 141 -2.54 -2.13 -0.04
N VAL A 142 -3.27 -1.69 0.98
CA VAL A 142 -3.63 -2.46 2.17
C VAL A 142 -5.13 -2.48 2.39
N ILE A 143 -5.81 -1.32 2.36
CA ILE A 143 -7.23 -1.18 2.71
C ILE A 143 -8.14 -2.09 1.88
N GLU A 144 -7.78 -2.39 0.63
CA GLU A 144 -8.51 -3.33 -0.22
C GLU A 144 -8.52 -4.77 0.30
N HIS A 145 -7.52 -5.16 1.11
CA HIS A 145 -7.41 -6.48 1.75
C HIS A 145 -8.06 -6.53 3.13
N ILE A 146 -8.53 -5.40 3.64
CA ILE A 146 -9.26 -5.34 4.91
C ILE A 146 -10.73 -5.68 4.64
N THR A 147 -11.05 -6.96 4.66
CA THR A 147 -12.38 -7.47 4.28
C THR A 147 -13.12 -8.18 5.41
N GLY A 148 -12.46 -8.37 6.55
CA GLY A 148 -12.96 -9.05 7.76
C GLY A 148 -12.03 -10.19 8.22
N PRO A 149 -12.40 -10.94 9.25
CA PRO A 149 -11.60 -12.07 9.75
C PRO A 149 -11.42 -13.15 8.67
N ARG A 150 -10.18 -13.60 8.46
CA ARG A 150 -9.82 -14.52 7.36
C ARG A 150 -10.57 -15.85 7.42
N ASP A 151 -10.75 -16.41 8.60
CA ASP A 151 -11.50 -17.63 8.85
C ASP A 151 -12.97 -17.54 8.42
N VAL A 152 -13.56 -16.35 8.48
CA VAL A 152 -14.94 -16.08 8.06
C VAL A 152 -15.04 -15.78 6.57
N ILE A 153 -14.17 -14.91 6.04
CA ILE A 153 -14.28 -14.36 4.68
C ILE A 153 -14.23 -15.43 3.60
N PHE A 154 -13.38 -16.45 3.77
CA PHE A 154 -13.25 -17.53 2.79
C PHE A 154 -14.48 -18.43 2.73
N GLY A 155 -15.32 -18.46 3.79
CA GLY A 155 -16.59 -19.16 3.82
C GLY A 155 -17.75 -18.41 3.17
N ILE A 156 -17.64 -17.09 2.98
CA ILE A 156 -18.71 -16.27 2.43
C ILE A 156 -18.76 -16.40 0.90
N ALA A 157 -19.78 -17.07 0.38
CA ALA A 157 -20.05 -17.20 -1.05
C ALA A 157 -21.04 -16.13 -1.56
N ASP A 158 -21.83 -15.52 -0.68
CA ASP A 158 -22.76 -14.46 -1.02
C ASP A 158 -22.05 -13.13 -1.24
N SER A 159 -22.37 -12.44 -2.34
CA SER A 159 -21.71 -11.21 -2.73
C SER A 159 -22.11 -10.01 -1.87
N ALA A 160 -23.37 -9.98 -1.40
CA ALA A 160 -23.88 -8.87 -0.60
C ALA A 160 -23.35 -8.96 0.84
N GLU A 161 -23.32 -10.14 1.40
CA GLU A 161 -22.74 -10.44 2.71
C GLU A 161 -21.25 -10.09 2.75
N PHE A 162 -20.46 -10.59 1.78
CA PHE A 162 -19.06 -10.24 1.65
C PHE A 162 -18.83 -8.74 1.52
N ALA A 163 -19.61 -8.07 0.67
CA ALA A 163 -19.49 -6.63 0.48
C ALA A 163 -19.87 -5.84 1.73
N ALA A 164 -20.83 -6.32 2.53
CA ALA A 164 -21.21 -5.70 3.79
C ALA A 164 -20.09 -5.85 4.83
N SER A 165 -19.58 -7.06 5.03
CA SER A 165 -18.44 -7.35 5.92
C SER A 165 -17.22 -6.50 5.55
N ALA A 166 -16.84 -6.52 4.29
CA ALA A 166 -15.68 -5.77 3.80
C ALA A 166 -15.85 -4.24 3.98
N ARG A 167 -17.05 -3.69 3.73
CA ARG A 167 -17.32 -2.25 3.97
C ARG A 167 -17.17 -1.88 5.43
N ALA A 168 -17.69 -2.70 6.34
CA ALA A 168 -17.59 -2.46 7.78
C ALA A 168 -16.12 -2.51 8.24
N ALA A 169 -15.37 -3.53 7.80
CA ALA A 169 -13.95 -3.68 8.13
C ALA A 169 -13.10 -2.51 7.57
N GLN A 170 -13.33 -2.11 6.32
CA GLN A 170 -12.65 -0.97 5.68
C GLN A 170 -12.99 0.35 6.36
N ALA A 171 -14.24 0.53 6.83
CA ALA A 171 -14.64 1.74 7.57
C ALA A 171 -13.93 1.83 8.92
N ASN A 172 -13.87 0.73 9.68
CA ASN A 172 -13.14 0.66 10.94
C ASN A 172 -11.64 0.94 10.73
N PHE A 173 -11.03 0.30 9.76
CA PHE A 173 -9.61 0.49 9.42
C PHE A 173 -9.30 1.95 9.04
N ALA A 174 -10.12 2.57 8.19
CA ALA A 174 -9.98 3.98 7.83
C ALA A 174 -10.15 4.91 9.05
N GLY A 175 -11.09 4.58 9.96
CA GLY A 175 -11.25 5.25 11.24
C GLY A 175 -10.00 5.20 12.09
N GLU A 176 -9.37 4.03 12.21
CA GLU A 176 -8.13 3.84 12.96
C GLU A 176 -6.95 4.60 12.34
N LEU A 177 -6.76 4.55 11.00
CA LEU A 177 -5.74 5.35 10.33
C LEU A 177 -5.89 6.85 10.65
N ARG A 178 -7.12 7.37 10.59
CA ARG A 178 -7.42 8.78 10.92
C ARG A 178 -7.26 9.09 12.41
N ARG A 179 -7.55 8.12 13.28
CA ARG A 179 -7.42 8.27 14.74
C ARG A 179 -5.95 8.42 15.16
N VAL A 180 -5.09 7.53 14.67
CA VAL A 180 -3.68 7.48 15.08
C VAL A 180 -2.79 8.53 14.38
N ALA A 181 -3.25 9.09 13.25
CA ALA A 181 -2.51 10.04 12.43
C ALA A 181 -2.88 11.50 12.71
N LYS A 182 -1.89 12.41 12.68
CA LYS A 182 -2.11 13.86 12.50
C LYS A 182 -2.31 14.17 11.01
N ARG A 183 -1.44 13.66 10.14
CA ARG A 183 -1.44 13.75 8.68
C ARG A 183 -1.39 12.32 8.11
N TYR A 184 -1.96 12.08 6.93
CA TYR A 184 -1.92 10.73 6.36
C TYR A 184 -1.92 10.69 4.84
N PHE A 185 -1.37 9.60 4.31
CA PHE A 185 -1.36 9.25 2.91
C PHE A 185 -1.86 7.80 2.74
N VAL A 186 -3.05 7.62 2.22
CA VAL A 186 -3.67 6.30 2.05
C VAL A 186 -3.98 6.04 0.60
N GLN A 187 -3.37 5.02 0.02
CA GLN A 187 -3.54 4.67 -1.38
C GLN A 187 -4.15 3.28 -1.55
N THR A 188 -5.05 3.15 -2.51
CA THR A 188 -5.64 1.88 -2.95
C THR A 188 -5.80 1.84 -4.47
N PRO A 189 -5.75 0.64 -5.10
CA PRO A 189 -6.10 0.50 -6.51
C PRO A 189 -7.56 0.89 -6.80
N TYR A 190 -7.79 1.46 -7.99
CA TYR A 190 -9.14 1.84 -8.40
C TYR A 190 -9.93 0.66 -8.96
N LYS A 191 -11.15 0.47 -8.48
CA LYS A 191 -12.04 -0.65 -8.82
C LYS A 191 -12.25 -0.86 -10.32
N TYR A 192 -12.34 0.21 -11.09
CA TYR A 192 -12.67 0.16 -12.52
C TYR A 192 -11.45 0.38 -13.42
N PHE A 193 -10.23 0.18 -12.93
CA PHE A 193 -9.06 0.16 -13.79
C PHE A 193 -9.11 -1.10 -14.68
N PRO A 194 -8.83 -1.01 -16.00
CA PRO A 194 -9.06 -2.11 -16.97
C PRO A 194 -8.40 -3.46 -16.62
N ILE A 195 -7.29 -3.41 -15.88
CA ILE A 195 -6.57 -4.62 -15.44
C ILE A 195 -6.62 -4.66 -13.92
N GLU A 196 -7.20 -5.72 -13.35
CA GLU A 196 -7.25 -5.92 -11.92
C GLU A 196 -5.82 -6.12 -11.38
N PRO A 197 -5.34 -5.28 -10.44
CA PRO A 197 -3.91 -5.21 -10.09
C PRO A 197 -3.39 -6.42 -9.31
N HIS A 198 -4.27 -7.20 -8.66
CA HIS A 198 -3.87 -8.38 -7.90
C HIS A 198 -3.67 -9.59 -8.78
N SER A 199 -4.61 -9.86 -9.69
CA SER A 199 -4.61 -11.04 -10.57
C SER A 199 -4.09 -10.78 -11.98
N PHE A 200 -3.99 -9.51 -12.42
CA PHE A 200 -3.78 -9.11 -13.81
C PHE A 200 -4.84 -9.59 -14.79
N LEU A 201 -6.01 -9.94 -14.29
CA LEU A 201 -7.17 -10.26 -15.09
C LEU A 201 -7.96 -8.98 -15.44
N PRO A 202 -8.83 -9.04 -16.46
CA PRO A 202 -9.67 -7.89 -16.80
C PRO A 202 -10.58 -7.48 -15.62
N PHE A 203 -10.83 -6.17 -15.47
CA PHE A 203 -11.55 -5.60 -14.33
C PHE A 203 -12.96 -6.15 -14.11
N PHE A 204 -13.63 -6.63 -15.17
CA PHE A 204 -14.98 -7.19 -15.03
C PHE A 204 -15.05 -8.36 -14.06
N ILE A 205 -13.93 -9.02 -13.76
CA ILE A 205 -13.86 -10.09 -12.76
C ILE A 205 -14.35 -9.62 -11.38
N VAL A 206 -14.06 -8.37 -11.00
CA VAL A 206 -14.52 -7.80 -9.72
C VAL A 206 -16.02 -7.46 -9.71
N LEU A 207 -16.67 -7.51 -10.87
CA LEU A 207 -18.11 -7.30 -11.03
C LEU A 207 -18.91 -8.62 -11.02
N LEU A 208 -18.25 -9.76 -11.16
CA LEU A 208 -18.91 -11.05 -11.14
C LEU A 208 -19.43 -11.40 -9.73
N PRO A 209 -20.47 -12.23 -9.62
CA PRO A 209 -20.86 -12.82 -8.35
C PRO A 209 -19.67 -13.53 -7.68
N ARG A 210 -19.54 -13.41 -6.35
CA ARG A 210 -18.35 -13.87 -5.61
C ARG A 210 -17.99 -15.34 -5.88
N ARG A 211 -18.98 -16.24 -5.99
CA ARG A 211 -18.76 -17.64 -6.33
C ARG A 211 -18.01 -17.85 -7.66
N TRP A 212 -18.24 -16.96 -8.63
CA TRP A 212 -17.53 -16.98 -9.91
C TRP A 212 -16.15 -16.37 -9.80
N GLN A 213 -16.02 -15.27 -8.99
CA GLN A 213 -14.71 -14.70 -8.70
C GLN A 213 -13.78 -15.76 -8.09
N ILE A 214 -14.22 -16.45 -7.04
CA ILE A 214 -13.44 -17.51 -6.36
C ILE A 214 -13.03 -18.57 -7.38
N ARG A 215 -13.99 -19.15 -8.14
CA ARG A 215 -13.68 -20.19 -9.13
C ARG A 215 -12.71 -19.76 -10.21
N LEU A 216 -12.85 -18.53 -10.72
CA LEU A 216 -11.98 -18.00 -11.75
C LEU A 216 -10.59 -17.69 -11.21
N LEU A 217 -10.49 -17.10 -10.04
CA LEU A 217 -9.21 -16.83 -9.40
C LEU A 217 -8.46 -18.11 -9.05
N ASP A 218 -9.15 -19.15 -8.59
CA ASP A 218 -8.57 -20.48 -8.35
C ASP A 218 -8.11 -21.15 -9.65
N PHE A 219 -8.94 -21.09 -10.71
CA PHE A 219 -8.59 -21.63 -12.02
C PHE A 219 -7.38 -20.92 -12.62
N PHE A 220 -7.40 -19.58 -12.65
CA PHE A 220 -6.29 -18.80 -13.15
C PHE A 220 -5.06 -18.84 -12.23
N GLY A 221 -5.24 -18.98 -10.91
CA GLY A 221 -4.14 -19.13 -9.97
C GLY A 221 -3.21 -20.31 -10.27
N ARG A 222 -3.74 -21.34 -10.94
CA ARG A 222 -2.95 -22.52 -11.37
C ARG A 222 -2.27 -22.35 -12.74
N HIS A 223 -2.75 -21.43 -13.59
CA HIS A 223 -2.35 -21.34 -15.00
C HIS A 223 -1.94 -19.92 -15.44
N TRP A 224 -1.98 -18.93 -14.55
CA TRP A 224 -1.77 -17.52 -14.86
C TRP A 224 -0.52 -16.93 -14.20
N ILE A 225 -0.27 -15.66 -14.51
CA ILE A 225 0.96 -14.93 -14.10
C ILE A 225 1.08 -14.82 -12.57
N LYS A 226 -0.04 -14.77 -11.84
CA LYS A 226 -0.07 -14.53 -10.39
C LYS A 226 -1.20 -15.30 -9.73
N THR A 227 -0.87 -16.03 -8.67
CA THR A 227 -1.86 -16.67 -7.78
C THR A 227 -2.37 -15.64 -6.79
N VAL A 228 -3.68 -15.47 -6.71
CA VAL A 228 -4.35 -14.52 -5.82
C VAL A 228 -5.57 -15.17 -5.20
N GLN A 229 -5.74 -14.96 -3.90
CA GLN A 229 -6.96 -15.35 -3.19
C GLN A 229 -8.03 -14.27 -3.34
N ALA A 230 -9.30 -14.65 -3.27
CA ALA A 230 -10.41 -13.71 -3.35
C ALA A 230 -10.67 -13.00 -2.01
N ASP A 231 -9.63 -12.43 -1.39
CA ASP A 231 -9.65 -11.77 -0.09
C ASP A 231 -9.65 -10.24 -0.18
N PHE A 232 -9.88 -9.68 -1.35
CA PHE A 232 -9.83 -8.24 -1.57
C PHE A 232 -11.18 -7.67 -2.05
N ARG A 233 -11.41 -6.41 -1.68
CA ARG A 233 -12.51 -5.59 -2.16
C ARG A 233 -11.97 -4.23 -2.60
N LEU A 234 -11.93 -3.99 -3.90
CA LEU A 234 -11.47 -2.72 -4.48
C LEU A 234 -12.49 -1.60 -4.21
N LEU A 235 -11.97 -0.40 -4.01
CA LEU A 235 -12.76 0.79 -3.69
C LEU A 235 -13.01 1.68 -4.91
N THR A 236 -14.12 2.41 -4.85
CA THR A 236 -14.44 3.49 -5.77
C THR A 236 -13.99 4.83 -5.21
N ILE A 237 -13.93 5.87 -6.07
CA ILE A 237 -13.61 7.24 -5.65
C ILE A 237 -14.61 7.74 -4.60
N ARG A 238 -15.91 7.40 -4.76
CA ARG A 238 -16.96 7.80 -3.79
C ARG A 238 -16.72 7.16 -2.43
N GLU A 239 -16.39 5.87 -2.38
CA GLU A 239 -16.09 5.17 -1.13
C GLU A 239 -14.86 5.76 -0.44
N MET A 240 -13.78 6.06 -1.17
CA MET A 240 -12.61 6.71 -0.59
C MET A 240 -12.94 8.08 0.02
N ARG A 241 -13.77 8.90 -0.64
CA ARG A 241 -14.24 10.18 -0.08
C ARG A 241 -15.06 9.99 1.20
N THR A 242 -15.88 8.94 1.27
CA THR A 242 -16.68 8.64 2.47
C THR A 242 -15.80 8.16 3.62
N LEU A 243 -14.79 7.34 3.35
CA LEU A 243 -13.85 6.82 4.35
C LEU A 243 -12.89 7.89 4.89
N PHE A 244 -12.50 8.84 4.05
CA PHE A 244 -11.56 9.91 4.36
C PHE A 244 -12.15 11.29 4.02
N PRO A 245 -13.18 11.75 4.77
CA PRO A 245 -13.93 12.98 4.45
C PRO A 245 -13.12 14.26 4.67
N ASP A 246 -12.04 14.20 5.44
CA ASP A 246 -11.10 15.28 5.74
C ASP A 246 -9.85 15.27 4.84
N ALA A 247 -9.84 14.42 3.79
CA ALA A 247 -8.72 14.29 2.86
C ALA A 247 -9.02 14.89 1.49
N GLU A 248 -7.97 15.38 0.85
CA GLU A 248 -7.96 15.59 -0.60
C GLU A 248 -7.86 14.23 -1.30
N ILE A 249 -8.70 14.01 -2.32
CA ILE A 249 -8.64 12.79 -3.14
C ILE A 249 -7.89 13.06 -4.43
N VAL A 250 -6.71 12.46 -4.54
CA VAL A 250 -5.84 12.52 -5.72
C VAL A 250 -5.98 11.24 -6.54
N LEU A 251 -6.07 11.37 -7.86
CA LEU A 251 -6.20 10.26 -8.79
C LEU A 251 -4.88 9.99 -9.52
N GLU A 252 -4.24 8.88 -9.21
CA GLU A 252 -3.08 8.44 -9.99
C GLU A 252 -3.54 7.87 -11.33
N ARG A 253 -3.04 8.43 -12.43
CA ARG A 253 -3.38 8.00 -13.78
C ARG A 253 -2.23 7.23 -14.44
N TYR A 254 -2.60 6.22 -15.22
CA TYR A 254 -1.68 5.49 -16.09
C TYR A 254 -2.30 5.39 -17.48
N CYS A 255 -1.60 5.85 -18.50
CA CYS A 255 -2.14 5.96 -19.87
C CYS A 255 -3.51 6.69 -19.94
N GLY A 256 -3.67 7.78 -19.17
CA GLY A 256 -4.91 8.56 -19.12
C GLY A 256 -6.02 7.99 -18.22
N LEU A 257 -5.96 6.71 -17.88
CA LEU A 257 -6.95 6.02 -17.05
C LEU A 257 -6.61 6.11 -15.56
N VAL A 258 -7.63 6.24 -14.70
CA VAL A 258 -7.43 6.22 -13.24
C VAL A 258 -7.00 4.81 -12.82
N LYS A 259 -5.80 4.69 -12.26
CA LYS A 259 -5.23 3.42 -11.80
C LYS A 259 -5.36 3.22 -10.29
N SER A 260 -5.16 4.29 -9.53
CA SER A 260 -5.23 4.27 -8.07
C SER A 260 -5.89 5.54 -7.54
N ILE A 261 -6.37 5.46 -6.32
CA ILE A 261 -6.98 6.57 -5.58
C ILE A 261 -6.09 6.79 -4.35
N VAL A 262 -5.79 8.04 -4.08
CA VAL A 262 -5.00 8.44 -2.91
C VAL A 262 -5.82 9.44 -2.09
N ALA A 263 -5.98 9.17 -0.80
CA ALA A 263 -6.52 10.10 0.18
C ALA A 263 -5.35 10.74 0.94
N ILE A 264 -5.24 12.06 0.89
CA ILE A 264 -4.14 12.84 1.50
C ILE A 264 -4.74 13.86 2.44
N LYS A 265 -4.30 13.84 3.70
CA LYS A 265 -4.48 14.90 4.66
C LYS A 265 -3.10 15.44 5.04
N ALA A 266 -2.79 16.65 4.60
CA ALA A 266 -1.59 17.38 4.93
C ALA A 266 -1.73 18.17 6.25
#